data_7a29ef560436e28ee28d8f594b58f50c
#
_entry.id   7a29ef560436e28ee28d8f594b58f50c
#
_cell.length_a   1.000
_cell.length_b   1.000
_cell.length_c   1.000
_cell.angle_alpha   90.00
_cell.angle_beta   90.00
_cell.angle_gamma   90.00
#
_symmetry.space_group_name_H-M   'P 1'
#
loop_
_entity.id
_entity.type
_entity.pdbx_description
1 polymer ?
#
loop_
_entity_poly.entity_id
_entity_poly.type
_entity_poly.pdbx_seq_one_letter_code
_entity_poly.pdbx_strand_id
1 'polypeptide(L)'
;KLSLPTEPIYRFVNKYSIVFDGVDDVIITDGADTVSQPTTYSMWIKSSHTAYNYGVFGHGSFNQGSFQFNNGNKPLLELGGSYYRVWTDIPAQDDGEWHHWVVYADTNDITNSKLYVDGVLQTVTNTVSSGSANAYTESLTIGADRQSGGSHFTGNIDEFAVYDRELTQAEITR
;
A
#
# COMPACT_ATOMS: atom_id res chain seq x y z
N LYS A 1 -4.63 -31.89 -34.30
CA LYS A 1 -4.03 -30.70 -33.65
C LYS A 1 -4.83 -30.50 -32.35
N LEU A 2 -4.27 -30.89 -31.20
CA LEU A 2 -4.89 -30.60 -29.91
C LEU A 2 -4.74 -29.10 -29.68
N SER A 3 -5.83 -28.37 -29.60
CA SER A 3 -5.83 -27.02 -29.04
C SER A 3 -5.87 -27.12 -27.52
N LEU A 4 -4.91 -26.53 -26.86
CA LEU A 4 -4.98 -26.35 -25.42
C LEU A 4 -6.14 -25.40 -25.11
N PRO A 5 -6.89 -25.62 -24.01
CA PRO A 5 -7.91 -24.68 -23.58
C PRO A 5 -7.24 -23.32 -23.31
N THR A 6 -7.82 -22.28 -23.83
CA THR A 6 -7.33 -20.89 -23.71
C THR A 6 -7.67 -20.26 -22.36
N GLU A 7 -8.48 -20.93 -21.55
CA GLU A 7 -8.90 -20.45 -20.22
C GLU A 7 -8.39 -21.39 -19.12
N PRO A 8 -7.95 -20.88 -17.98
CA PRO A 8 -7.58 -21.71 -16.85
C PRO A 8 -8.77 -22.53 -16.39
N ILE A 9 -8.57 -23.85 -16.24
CA ILE A 9 -9.61 -24.81 -15.86
C ILE A 9 -10.13 -24.57 -14.44
N TYR A 10 -9.39 -23.86 -13.61
CA TYR A 10 -9.76 -23.51 -12.24
C TYR A 10 -9.60 -22.00 -12.03
N ARG A 11 -10.71 -21.35 -11.72
CA ARG A 11 -10.74 -19.99 -11.23
C ARG A 11 -10.88 -20.06 -9.72
N PHE A 12 -9.81 -19.73 -8.99
CA PHE A 12 -9.95 -19.49 -7.56
C PHE A 12 -10.74 -18.20 -7.37
N VAL A 13 -11.95 -18.33 -6.85
CA VAL A 13 -12.72 -17.15 -6.44
C VAL A 13 -12.39 -16.94 -4.96
N ASN A 14 -11.59 -15.95 -4.66
CA ASN A 14 -11.43 -15.49 -3.28
C ASN A 14 -12.81 -14.97 -2.81
N LYS A 15 -13.29 -15.50 -1.69
CA LYS A 15 -14.62 -15.18 -1.15
C LYS A 15 -14.57 -14.39 0.14
N TYR A 16 -13.40 -14.18 0.68
CA TYR A 16 -13.19 -13.59 1.99
C TYR A 16 -12.17 -12.49 1.90
N SER A 17 -12.39 -11.44 2.64
CA SER A 17 -11.46 -10.33 2.84
C SER A 17 -11.57 -9.86 4.28
N ILE A 18 -10.61 -9.10 4.74
CA ILE A 18 -10.66 -8.48 6.05
C ILE A 18 -11.35 -7.13 5.91
N VAL A 19 -12.34 -6.90 6.77
CA VAL A 19 -13.08 -5.65 6.87
C VAL A 19 -12.47 -4.82 8.00
N PHE A 20 -12.24 -3.55 7.72
CA PHE A 20 -11.77 -2.55 8.67
C PHE A 20 -12.84 -1.47 8.81
N ASP A 21 -13.26 -1.14 10.04
CA ASP A 21 -14.35 -0.20 10.30
C ASP A 21 -13.89 1.28 10.40
N GLY A 22 -12.58 1.50 10.41
CA GLY A 22 -11.99 2.83 10.51
C GLY A 22 -11.89 3.37 11.94
N VAL A 23 -12.15 2.55 12.95
CA VAL A 23 -12.15 2.95 14.36
C VAL A 23 -10.91 2.42 15.08
N ASP A 24 -10.73 1.09 15.13
CA ASP A 24 -9.64 0.45 15.87
C ASP A 24 -9.18 -0.89 15.28
N ASP A 25 -9.75 -1.31 14.15
CA ASP A 25 -9.36 -2.54 13.49
C ASP A 25 -7.93 -2.44 12.93
N VAL A 26 -7.05 -3.32 13.39
CA VAL A 26 -5.67 -3.43 12.92
C VAL A 26 -5.18 -4.88 12.96
N ILE A 27 -4.27 -5.21 12.04
CA ILE A 27 -3.45 -6.41 12.11
C ILE A 27 -2.03 -5.97 12.39
N ILE A 28 -1.40 -6.56 13.39
CA ILE A 28 -0.01 -6.29 13.77
C ILE A 28 0.79 -7.58 13.58
N THR A 29 1.89 -7.50 12.82
CA THR A 29 2.78 -8.66 12.64
C THR A 29 3.56 -8.94 13.92
N ASP A 30 3.87 -10.23 14.16
CA ASP A 30 4.76 -10.62 15.23
C ASP A 30 6.22 -10.30 14.84
N GLY A 31 6.85 -9.44 15.64
CA GLY A 31 8.25 -9.09 15.50
C GLY A 31 8.50 -7.78 14.75
N ALA A 32 9.69 -7.25 14.96
CA ALA A 32 10.16 -6.07 14.27
C ALA A 32 10.68 -6.46 12.89
N ASP A 33 9.97 -6.04 11.86
CA ASP A 33 10.45 -6.17 10.49
C ASP A 33 11.41 -5.01 10.19
N THR A 34 12.71 -5.32 10.17
CA THR A 34 13.69 -4.31 9.79
C THR A 34 13.60 -4.05 8.29
N VAL A 35 12.91 -3.01 7.91
CA VAL A 35 12.89 -2.53 6.53
C VAL A 35 13.98 -1.46 6.37
N SER A 36 15.17 -1.89 6.00
CA SER A 36 16.32 -1.02 5.71
C SER A 36 16.68 -0.96 4.23
N GLN A 37 15.90 -1.59 3.39
CA GLN A 37 16.14 -1.75 1.95
C GLN A 37 14.85 -1.51 1.16
N PRO A 38 14.95 -1.26 -0.15
CA PRO A 38 13.77 -1.09 -0.99
C PRO A 38 12.81 -2.27 -0.91
N THR A 39 11.54 -1.99 -0.72
CA THR A 39 10.50 -2.98 -0.42
C THR A 39 9.27 -2.73 -1.28
N THR A 40 8.62 -3.79 -1.74
CA THR A 40 7.33 -3.70 -2.43
C THR A 40 6.22 -4.26 -1.56
N TYR A 41 5.13 -3.51 -1.46
CA TYR A 41 3.87 -3.91 -0.83
C TYR A 41 2.83 -4.10 -1.92
N SER A 42 2.13 -5.23 -1.91
CA SER A 42 1.07 -5.56 -2.86
C SER A 42 -0.18 -5.92 -2.09
N MET A 43 -1.34 -5.39 -2.49
CA MET A 43 -2.60 -5.63 -1.80
C MET A 43 -3.79 -5.33 -2.70
N TRP A 44 -4.92 -5.96 -2.41
CA TRP A 44 -6.21 -5.56 -2.95
C TRP A 44 -6.93 -4.69 -1.93
N ILE A 45 -7.48 -3.58 -2.39
CA ILE A 45 -8.22 -2.62 -1.57
C ILE A 45 -9.58 -2.37 -2.21
N LYS A 46 -10.63 -2.37 -1.36
CA LYS A 46 -11.96 -1.91 -1.69
C LYS A 46 -12.42 -0.92 -0.64
N SER A 47 -12.66 0.32 -1.06
CA SER A 47 -13.13 1.38 -0.16
C SER A 47 -14.07 2.34 -0.91
N SER A 48 -15.04 2.86 -0.21
CA SER A 48 -15.89 3.98 -0.64
C SER A 48 -15.71 5.19 0.28
N HIS A 49 -14.64 5.20 1.06
CA HIS A 49 -14.39 6.19 2.10
C HIS A 49 -13.70 7.42 1.53
N THR A 50 -14.31 8.59 1.75
CA THR A 50 -13.83 9.88 1.23
C THR A 50 -13.25 10.80 2.31
N ALA A 51 -13.03 10.28 3.52
CA ALA A 51 -12.57 11.10 4.63
C ALA A 51 -11.07 11.43 4.59
N TYR A 52 -10.70 12.35 5.45
CA TYR A 52 -9.35 12.83 5.66
C TYR A 52 -8.47 11.76 6.29
N ASN A 53 -7.29 11.54 5.72
CA ASN A 53 -6.18 10.75 6.28
C ASN A 53 -6.61 9.39 6.86
N TYR A 54 -6.54 8.35 6.07
CA TYR A 54 -6.70 6.99 6.55
C TYR A 54 -5.51 6.13 6.11
N GLY A 55 -4.90 5.45 7.07
CA GLY A 55 -3.73 4.62 6.87
C GLY A 55 -4.11 3.25 6.34
N VAL A 56 -3.43 2.78 5.31
CA VAL A 56 -3.59 1.42 4.79
C VAL A 56 -2.65 0.47 5.51
N PHE A 57 -1.38 0.87 5.63
CA PHE A 57 -0.39 0.17 6.43
C PHE A 57 0.68 1.14 6.95
N GLY A 58 1.40 0.73 7.97
CA GLY A 58 2.52 1.49 8.50
C GLY A 58 3.39 0.67 9.45
N HIS A 59 4.49 1.24 9.87
CA HIS A 59 5.41 0.63 10.81
C HIS A 59 5.44 1.42 12.12
N GLY A 60 5.25 0.72 13.21
CA GLY A 60 5.47 1.17 14.59
C GLY A 60 4.84 2.49 14.98
N SER A 61 5.67 3.49 15.20
CA SER A 61 5.30 4.79 15.74
C SER A 61 5.31 5.90 14.69
N PHE A 62 4.99 7.11 15.11
CA PHE A 62 4.95 8.31 14.26
C PHE A 62 6.27 8.55 13.51
N ASN A 63 6.18 8.94 12.24
CA ASN A 63 7.32 9.22 11.34
C ASN A 63 8.16 7.98 10.95
N GLN A 64 7.60 6.80 11.03
CA GLN A 64 8.15 5.61 10.39
C GLN A 64 7.41 5.34 9.07
N GLY A 65 7.79 4.35 8.28
CA GLY A 65 7.19 4.14 6.97
C GLY A 65 5.69 3.88 7.03
N SER A 66 4.94 4.55 6.18
CA SER A 66 3.50 4.30 6.04
C SER A 66 3.02 4.54 4.62
N PHE A 67 1.93 3.87 4.27
CA PHE A 67 1.14 4.18 3.09
C PHE A 67 -0.28 4.55 3.51
N GLN A 68 -0.72 5.69 3.08
CA GLN A 68 -2.00 6.27 3.50
C GLN A 68 -2.64 7.07 2.37
N PHE A 69 -3.91 7.32 2.49
CA PHE A 69 -4.62 8.28 1.65
C PHE A 69 -4.76 9.60 2.40
N ASN A 70 -4.23 10.64 1.80
CA ASN A 70 -4.24 11.99 2.34
C ASN A 70 -5.46 12.77 1.81
N ASN A 71 -5.59 14.03 2.18
CA ASN A 71 -6.64 14.96 1.77
C ASN A 71 -7.01 14.83 0.28
N GLY A 72 -8.26 14.52 0.01
CA GLY A 72 -8.78 14.30 -1.34
C GLY A 72 -8.39 12.95 -1.94
N ASN A 73 -8.24 11.92 -1.10
CA ASN A 73 -7.93 10.53 -1.48
C ASN A 73 -6.64 10.37 -2.28
N LYS A 74 -5.64 11.20 -1.99
CA LYS A 74 -4.35 11.13 -2.65
C LYS A 74 -3.45 10.14 -1.93
N PRO A 75 -2.96 9.09 -2.60
CA PRO A 75 -2.00 8.18 -2.01
C PRO A 75 -0.72 8.90 -1.61
N LEU A 76 -0.25 8.60 -0.42
CA LEU A 76 0.95 9.13 0.17
C LEU A 76 1.79 7.97 0.74
N LEU A 77 3.04 7.87 0.30
CA LEU A 77 4.05 7.04 0.89
C LEU A 77 4.96 7.92 1.75
N GLU A 78 5.06 7.63 3.04
CA GLU A 78 5.99 8.23 3.98
C GLU A 78 7.11 7.25 4.29
N LEU A 79 8.36 7.70 4.24
CA LEU A 79 9.54 6.91 4.58
C LEU A 79 10.30 7.48 5.80
N GLY A 80 9.77 8.53 6.42
CA GLY A 80 10.32 9.14 7.61
C GLY A 80 10.00 10.61 7.73
N GLY A 81 9.15 10.98 8.65
CA GLY A 81 8.83 12.35 8.99
C GLY A 81 8.40 13.22 7.81
N SER A 82 9.29 14.11 7.37
CA SER A 82 9.03 14.95 6.20
C SER A 82 9.45 14.31 4.87
N TYR A 83 9.92 13.06 4.89
CA TYR A 83 10.37 12.34 3.70
C TYR A 83 9.24 11.49 3.14
N TYR A 84 8.43 12.09 2.26
CA TYR A 84 7.25 11.46 1.70
C TYR A 84 7.06 11.76 0.21
N ARG A 85 6.23 10.93 -0.46
CA ARG A 85 5.82 11.07 -1.85
C ARG A 85 4.31 11.02 -1.96
N VAL A 86 3.72 11.93 -2.73
CA VAL A 86 2.27 12.00 -3.00
C VAL A 86 2.01 11.80 -4.47
N TRP A 87 1.00 11.01 -4.81
CA TRP A 87 0.47 10.86 -6.17
C TRP A 87 -0.85 11.62 -6.28
N THR A 88 -0.93 12.62 -7.15
CA THR A 88 -2.08 13.53 -7.20
C THR A 88 -3.00 13.30 -8.40
N ASP A 89 -2.53 12.63 -9.45
CA ASP A 89 -3.27 12.44 -10.70
C ASP A 89 -3.80 11.01 -10.84
N ILE A 90 -4.28 10.46 -9.74
CA ILE A 90 -4.88 9.13 -9.73
C ILE A 90 -6.39 9.30 -9.86
N PRO A 91 -7.06 8.51 -10.73
CA PRO A 91 -8.50 8.41 -10.71
C PRO A 91 -9.00 8.07 -9.30
N ALA A 92 -10.15 8.57 -8.93
CA ALA A 92 -10.77 8.25 -7.64
C ALA A 92 -10.87 6.71 -7.50
N GLN A 93 -10.33 6.19 -6.41
CA GLN A 93 -10.32 4.75 -6.10
C GLN A 93 -11.20 4.46 -4.87
N ASP A 94 -12.11 5.37 -4.59
CA ASP A 94 -13.11 5.32 -3.52
C ASP A 94 -14.51 5.00 -4.07
N ASP A 95 -14.56 4.28 -5.19
CA ASP A 95 -15.77 3.89 -5.91
C ASP A 95 -16.49 2.66 -5.32
N GLY A 96 -15.89 2.03 -4.31
CA GLY A 96 -16.41 0.82 -3.67
C GLY A 96 -16.14 -0.46 -4.46
N GLU A 97 -15.24 -0.43 -5.44
CA GLU A 97 -14.80 -1.59 -6.18
C GLU A 97 -13.43 -2.08 -5.71
N TRP A 98 -13.03 -3.26 -6.14
CA TRP A 98 -11.72 -3.81 -5.82
C TRP A 98 -10.66 -3.30 -6.78
N HIS A 99 -9.58 -2.74 -6.23
CA HIS A 99 -8.39 -2.32 -6.96
C HIS A 99 -7.14 -3.01 -6.43
N HIS A 100 -6.26 -3.42 -7.34
CA HIS A 100 -4.94 -3.96 -7.00
C HIS A 100 -3.92 -2.82 -6.86
N TRP A 101 -3.36 -2.68 -5.68
CA TRP A 101 -2.38 -1.66 -5.35
C TRP A 101 -1.01 -2.26 -5.13
N VAL A 102 0.01 -1.72 -5.81
CA VAL A 102 1.39 -2.09 -5.59
C VAL A 102 2.21 -0.85 -5.32
N VAL A 103 2.84 -0.80 -4.15
CA VAL A 103 3.67 0.31 -3.69
C VAL A 103 5.11 -0.17 -3.59
N TYR A 104 5.98 0.32 -4.46
CA TYR A 104 7.42 0.15 -4.32
C TYR A 104 7.98 1.33 -3.54
N ALA A 105 8.54 1.07 -2.37
CA ALA A 105 9.15 2.02 -1.46
C ALA A 105 10.68 1.94 -1.60
N ASP A 106 11.29 2.90 -2.27
CA ASP A 106 12.75 2.99 -2.35
C ASP A 106 13.29 3.80 -1.17
N THR A 107 13.85 3.10 -0.20
CA THR A 107 14.42 3.71 1.01
C THR A 107 15.73 4.46 0.76
N ASN A 108 16.40 4.24 -0.38
CA ASN A 108 17.61 4.96 -0.74
C ASN A 108 17.28 6.31 -1.39
N ASP A 109 16.23 6.35 -2.22
CA ASP A 109 15.76 7.56 -2.87
C ASP A 109 14.25 7.48 -3.15
N ILE A 110 13.46 8.19 -2.37
CA ILE A 110 12.00 8.21 -2.50
C ILE A 110 11.53 8.64 -3.90
N THR A 111 12.36 9.34 -4.66
CA THR A 111 12.02 9.74 -6.03
C THR A 111 11.93 8.54 -6.98
N ASN A 112 12.54 7.42 -6.63
CA ASN A 112 12.43 6.14 -7.35
C ASN A 112 11.23 5.30 -6.92
N SER A 113 10.58 5.64 -5.80
CA SER A 113 9.38 4.91 -5.35
C SER A 113 8.28 4.96 -6.41
N LYS A 114 7.52 3.89 -6.54
CA LYS A 114 6.50 3.71 -7.59
C LYS A 114 5.18 3.28 -6.98
N LEU A 115 4.12 3.69 -7.64
CA LEU A 115 2.77 3.24 -7.33
C LEU A 115 2.12 2.70 -8.58
N TYR A 116 1.53 1.53 -8.48
CA TYR A 116 0.71 0.93 -9.52
C TYR A 116 -0.71 0.72 -8.97
N VAL A 117 -1.69 0.97 -9.80
CA VAL A 117 -3.09 0.65 -9.56
C VAL A 117 -3.60 -0.16 -10.75
N ASP A 118 -4.14 -1.33 -10.50
CA ASP A 118 -4.62 -2.26 -11.53
C ASP A 118 -3.57 -2.54 -12.61
N GLY A 119 -2.32 -2.69 -12.18
CA GLY A 119 -1.19 -2.94 -13.06
C GLY A 119 -0.66 -1.72 -13.83
N VAL A 120 -1.24 -0.54 -13.65
CA VAL A 120 -0.85 0.70 -14.34
C VAL A 120 0.01 1.58 -13.45
N LEU A 121 1.21 1.95 -13.93
CA LEU A 121 2.10 2.88 -13.22
C LEU A 121 1.45 4.28 -13.12
N GLN A 122 1.40 4.82 -11.91
CA GLN A 122 0.80 6.11 -11.64
C GLN A 122 1.81 7.26 -11.73
N THR A 123 1.37 8.37 -12.31
CA THR A 123 2.21 9.56 -12.47
C THR A 123 2.38 10.29 -11.14
N VAL A 124 3.58 10.79 -10.91
CA VAL A 124 3.89 11.59 -9.73
C VAL A 124 3.80 13.06 -10.05
N THR A 125 3.06 13.81 -9.26
CA THR A 125 2.96 15.27 -9.40
C THR A 125 3.57 16.02 -8.23
N ASN A 126 3.79 15.37 -7.09
CA ASN A 126 4.41 16.01 -5.94
C ASN A 126 5.33 15.05 -5.21
N THR A 127 6.58 15.48 -4.98
CA THR A 127 7.53 14.79 -4.10
C THR A 127 8.10 15.82 -3.15
N VAL A 128 7.99 15.56 -1.87
CA VAL A 128 8.69 16.36 -0.86
C VAL A 128 9.84 15.51 -0.35
N SER A 129 11.07 15.97 -0.61
CA SER A 129 12.28 15.23 -0.28
C SER A 129 13.19 16.07 0.62
N SER A 130 12.76 16.36 1.82
CA SER A 130 13.64 16.98 2.81
C SER A 130 13.94 15.99 3.92
N GLY A 131 14.80 15.02 3.67
CA GLY A 131 15.10 14.02 4.69
C GLY A 131 15.75 12.76 4.14
N SER A 132 15.79 11.74 4.96
CA SER A 132 16.20 10.38 4.60
C SER A 132 15.17 9.40 5.14
N ALA A 133 15.04 8.25 4.49
CA ALA A 133 14.23 7.17 5.03
C ALA A 133 14.79 6.75 6.40
N ASN A 134 13.90 6.46 7.32
CA ASN A 134 14.25 5.84 8.58
C ASN A 134 14.34 4.32 8.38
N ALA A 135 15.23 3.66 9.08
CA ALA A 135 15.16 2.21 9.23
C ALA A 135 13.93 1.90 10.12
N TYR A 136 13.05 1.05 9.63
CA TYR A 136 11.92 0.57 10.42
C TYR A 136 12.34 -0.64 11.23
N THR A 137 12.18 -0.56 12.53
CA THR A 137 12.51 -1.65 13.46
C THR A 137 11.29 -2.17 14.22
N GLU A 138 10.12 -1.71 13.83
CA GLU A 138 8.86 -1.96 14.49
C GLU A 138 7.99 -2.90 13.64
N SER A 139 7.00 -3.52 14.27
CA SER A 139 6.03 -4.37 13.58
C SER A 139 5.29 -3.65 12.47
N LEU A 140 4.99 -4.36 11.39
CA LEU A 140 4.07 -3.89 10.37
C LEU A 140 2.64 -3.90 10.91
N THR A 141 1.95 -2.79 10.72
CA THR A 141 0.51 -2.63 11.01
C THR A 141 -0.23 -2.55 9.69
N ILE A 142 -1.31 -3.34 9.52
CA ILE A 142 -2.23 -3.26 8.38
C ILE A 142 -3.56 -2.75 8.91
N GLY A 143 -4.21 -1.85 8.19
CA GLY A 143 -5.44 -1.18 8.61
C GLY A 143 -5.23 0.14 9.35
N ALA A 144 -3.97 0.56 9.53
CA ALA A 144 -3.63 1.89 10.07
C ALA A 144 -2.24 2.33 9.62
N ASP A 145 -1.97 3.64 9.66
CA ASP A 145 -0.67 4.21 9.32
C ASP A 145 0.39 3.99 10.43
N ARG A 146 -0.04 3.54 11.62
CA ARG A 146 0.83 3.23 12.77
C ARG A 146 0.09 2.42 13.83
N GLN A 147 0.85 1.78 14.70
CA GLN A 147 0.33 0.86 15.72
C GLN A 147 -0.53 1.53 16.81
N SER A 148 -0.28 2.80 17.13
CA SER A 148 -0.99 3.50 18.20
C SER A 148 -1.31 4.94 17.84
N GLY A 149 -2.58 5.33 17.99
CA GLY A 149 -3.07 6.68 17.71
C GLY A 149 -2.99 7.07 16.24
N GLY A 150 -2.97 6.07 15.34
CA GLY A 150 -2.93 6.26 13.90
C GLY A 150 -4.27 6.61 13.29
N SER A 151 -4.22 6.90 12.00
CA SER A 151 -5.40 6.99 11.16
C SER A 151 -5.78 5.59 10.68
N HIS A 152 -7.00 5.14 10.99
CA HIS A 152 -7.46 3.80 10.67
C HIS A 152 -8.11 3.74 9.29
N PHE A 153 -7.95 2.60 8.63
CA PHE A 153 -8.54 2.33 7.32
C PHE A 153 -10.02 1.97 7.44
N THR A 154 -10.82 2.44 6.49
CA THR A 154 -12.22 2.01 6.34
C THR A 154 -12.40 1.32 5.00
N GLY A 155 -12.80 0.06 5.01
CA GLY A 155 -13.02 -0.74 3.81
C GLY A 155 -12.52 -2.17 3.95
N ASN A 156 -12.18 -2.79 2.84
CA ASN A 156 -11.68 -4.15 2.80
C ASN A 156 -10.24 -4.18 2.27
N ILE A 157 -9.40 -5.01 2.88
CA ILE A 157 -8.05 -5.32 2.39
C ILE A 157 -7.94 -6.83 2.23
N ASP A 158 -7.28 -7.25 1.15
CA ASP A 158 -7.06 -8.65 0.84
C ASP A 158 -5.70 -8.87 0.18
N GLU A 159 -5.20 -10.11 0.23
CA GLU A 159 -3.96 -10.56 -0.42
C GLU A 159 -2.75 -9.64 -0.15
N PHE A 160 -2.63 -9.14 1.09
CA PHE A 160 -1.51 -8.29 1.48
C PHE A 160 -0.20 -9.10 1.46
N ALA A 161 0.76 -8.64 0.67
CA ALA A 161 2.07 -9.28 0.51
C ALA A 161 3.21 -8.27 0.53
N VAL A 162 4.36 -8.68 1.08
CA VAL A 162 5.57 -7.87 1.17
C VAL A 162 6.72 -8.58 0.45
N TYR A 163 7.47 -7.84 -0.37
CA TYR A 163 8.62 -8.35 -1.11
C TYR A 163 9.84 -7.45 -0.83
N ASP A 164 10.98 -8.07 -0.62
CA ASP A 164 12.28 -7.42 -0.33
C ASP A 164 12.99 -6.88 -1.59
N ARG A 165 12.22 -6.57 -2.62
CA ARG A 165 12.72 -6.08 -3.92
C ARG A 165 11.63 -5.34 -4.69
N GLU A 166 12.03 -4.65 -5.74
CA GLU A 166 11.09 -4.17 -6.76
C GLU A 166 10.49 -5.35 -7.56
N LEU A 167 9.17 -5.31 -7.77
CA LEU A 167 8.50 -6.25 -8.66
C LEU A 167 8.59 -5.77 -10.12
N THR A 168 8.75 -6.73 -11.03
CA THR A 168 8.66 -6.45 -12.47
C THR A 168 7.21 -6.17 -12.88
N GLN A 169 7.01 -5.45 -13.99
CA GLN A 169 5.67 -5.21 -14.55
C GLN A 169 4.89 -6.52 -14.79
N ALA A 170 5.58 -7.58 -15.22
CA ALA A 170 4.94 -8.88 -15.47
C ALA A 170 4.46 -9.57 -14.17
N GLU A 171 5.12 -9.32 -13.04
CA GLU A 171 4.70 -9.82 -11.72
C GLU A 171 3.51 -9.01 -11.18
N ILE A 172 3.50 -7.70 -11.45
CA ILE A 172 2.41 -6.80 -11.02
C ILE A 172 1.10 -7.07 -11.76
N THR A 173 1.17 -7.47 -13.03
CA THR A 173 -0.01 -7.70 -13.90
C THR A 173 -0.49 -9.15 -13.91
N ARG A 174 0.07 -10.04 -13.11
CA ARG A 174 -0.26 -11.47 -13.06
C ARG A 174 -1.39 -11.77 -12.10
#